data_cf8ad790686a63c80f53f29391841550
#
_entry.id   cf8ad790686a63c80f53f29391841550
#
_cell.length_a   1.000
_cell.length_b   1.000
_cell.length_c   1.000
_cell.angle_alpha   90.00
_cell.angle_beta   90.00
_cell.angle_gamma   90.00
#
_symmetry.space_group_name_H-M   'P 1'
#
loop_
_entity.id
_entity.type
_entity.pdbx_description
1 polymer ?
#
loop_
_entity_poly.entity_id
_entity_poly.type
_entity_poly.pdbx_seq_one_letter_code
_entity_poly.pdbx_strand_id
1 'polypeptide(L)'
;MILILLMKFDTHLIKTKFIKRYKRFFVDVMLNDEILTAHCPNSGSMMGLLNEGEYAWISESKNTERKLKYTLEILEHDKEKVGVNTHLTNRIVEEALINKKIKELEKFDQVKREVKFNDNTRFDFLISNKNEQAFVEVKNVTLKREIDYAEFPDAPTTRGQKHLLELINAKEKKYQAYLIFLI
;
A
#
# COMPACT_ATOMS: atom_id res chain seq x y z
N MET A 1 7.61 -15.14 25.06
CA MET A 1 6.40 -14.40 24.68
C MET A 1 6.74 -13.61 23.42
N ILE A 2 6.31 -14.07 22.25
CA ILE A 2 6.53 -13.35 20.99
C ILE A 2 5.51 -12.21 20.98
N LEU A 3 5.98 -10.98 21.07
CA LEU A 3 5.13 -9.80 20.91
C LEU A 3 4.81 -9.68 19.41
N ILE A 4 3.61 -10.10 19.02
CA ILE A 4 3.12 -9.87 17.65
C ILE A 4 2.77 -8.40 17.56
N LEU A 5 3.62 -7.63 16.88
CA LEU A 5 3.34 -6.23 16.59
C LEU A 5 2.30 -6.20 15.46
N LEU A 6 1.06 -5.85 15.76
CA LEU A 6 0.02 -5.68 14.75
C LEU A 6 -0.13 -4.20 14.42
N MET A 7 -0.07 -3.87 13.14
CA MET A 7 -0.35 -2.52 12.67
C MET A 7 -1.79 -2.13 13.05
N LYS A 8 -1.94 -0.95 13.63
CA LYS A 8 -3.23 -0.34 13.92
C LYS A 8 -3.34 0.98 13.19
N PHE A 9 -4.57 1.33 12.81
CA PHE A 9 -4.84 2.69 12.36
C PHE A 9 -4.62 3.67 13.52
N ASP A 10 -4.08 4.85 13.21
CA ASP A 10 -3.74 5.86 14.22
C ASP A 10 -4.97 6.45 14.92
N THR A 11 -6.13 6.39 14.27
CA THR A 11 -7.44 6.81 14.77
C THR A 11 -8.50 5.79 14.39
N HIS A 12 -9.67 5.88 15.01
CA HIS A 12 -10.80 5.02 14.65
C HIS A 12 -11.23 5.25 13.19
N LEU A 13 -11.57 4.16 12.51
CA LEU A 13 -12.15 4.23 11.17
C LEU A 13 -13.63 4.57 11.27
N ILE A 14 -14.04 5.58 10.50
CA ILE A 14 -15.42 6.02 10.38
C ILE A 14 -15.97 5.41 9.10
N LYS A 15 -17.04 4.62 9.23
CA LYS A 15 -17.74 4.00 8.09
C LYS A 15 -18.66 5.03 7.45
N THR A 16 -18.53 5.20 6.14
CA THR A 16 -19.25 6.19 5.32
C THR A 16 -19.75 5.55 4.04
N LYS A 17 -20.50 6.29 3.23
CA LYS A 17 -20.85 5.92 1.85
C LYS A 17 -19.97 6.69 0.87
N PHE A 18 -19.34 5.98 -0.07
CA PHE A 18 -18.57 6.59 -1.15
C PHE A 18 -19.52 7.33 -2.11
N ILE A 19 -19.15 8.55 -2.51
CA ILE A 19 -19.89 9.35 -3.50
C ILE A 19 -19.07 9.39 -4.79
N LYS A 20 -17.89 10.03 -4.76
CA LYS A 20 -17.05 10.20 -5.94
C LYS A 20 -15.60 10.50 -5.58
N ARG A 21 -14.71 10.23 -6.52
CA ARG A 21 -13.30 10.67 -6.49
C ARG A 21 -13.05 11.69 -7.60
N TYR A 22 -12.30 12.73 -7.31
CA TYR A 22 -11.97 13.77 -8.28
C TYR A 22 -10.59 14.38 -8.02
N LYS A 23 -10.01 15.01 -9.05
CA LYS A 23 -8.66 15.59 -9.00
C LYS A 23 -7.63 14.63 -8.39
N ARG A 24 -7.82 13.33 -8.59
CA ARG A 24 -6.96 12.23 -8.15
C ARG A 24 -6.90 12.03 -6.63
N PHE A 25 -6.85 13.11 -5.83
CA PHE A 25 -6.57 13.08 -4.39
C PHE A 25 -7.73 13.47 -3.49
N PHE A 26 -8.90 13.72 -4.05
CA PHE A 26 -10.10 14.09 -3.30
C PHE A 26 -11.17 13.03 -3.44
N VAL A 27 -11.78 12.68 -2.33
CA VAL A 27 -12.92 11.76 -2.28
C VAL A 27 -14.02 12.40 -1.45
N ASP A 28 -15.22 12.50 -2.02
CA ASP A 28 -16.40 12.86 -1.28
C ASP A 28 -17.10 11.60 -0.77
N VAL A 29 -17.47 11.63 0.50
CA VAL A 29 -18.20 10.57 1.20
C VAL A 29 -19.38 11.14 1.96
N MET A 30 -20.43 10.33 2.16
CA MET A 30 -21.61 10.68 2.94
C MET A 30 -21.54 10.09 4.35
N LEU A 31 -21.68 10.94 5.36
CA LEU A 31 -21.80 10.56 6.76
C LEU A 31 -22.97 11.30 7.38
N ASN A 32 -23.99 10.58 7.88
CA ASN A 32 -25.18 11.16 8.54
C ASN A 32 -25.82 12.30 7.72
N ASP A 33 -26.02 12.06 6.42
CA ASP A 33 -26.59 13.01 5.45
C ASP A 33 -25.73 14.26 5.16
N GLU A 34 -24.51 14.30 5.68
CA GLU A 34 -23.52 15.34 5.37
C GLU A 34 -22.43 14.83 4.42
N ILE A 35 -22.03 15.67 3.46
CA ILE A 35 -20.93 15.37 2.56
C ILE A 35 -19.61 15.83 3.18
N LEU A 36 -18.69 14.90 3.36
CA LEU A 36 -17.33 15.14 3.82
C LEU A 36 -16.35 14.90 2.68
N THR A 37 -15.33 15.75 2.57
CA THR A 37 -14.22 15.53 1.63
C THR A 37 -13.01 14.96 2.37
N ALA A 38 -12.53 13.79 1.93
CA ALA A 38 -11.34 13.13 2.43
C ALA A 38 -10.19 13.22 1.43
N HIS A 39 -8.95 13.17 1.92
CA HIS A 39 -7.76 12.97 1.10
C HIS A 39 -7.67 11.50 0.68
N CYS A 40 -7.47 11.24 -0.61
CA CYS A 40 -7.18 9.92 -1.15
C CYS A 40 -5.66 9.78 -1.40
N PRO A 41 -4.90 9.08 -0.54
CA PRO A 41 -3.46 8.93 -0.70
C PRO A 41 -3.09 7.82 -1.71
N ASN A 42 -3.82 7.73 -2.80
CA ASN A 42 -3.59 6.80 -3.90
C ASN A 42 -3.61 7.56 -5.22
N SER A 43 -2.49 7.51 -5.95
CA SER A 43 -2.38 8.18 -7.25
C SER A 43 -2.82 7.29 -8.43
N GLY A 44 -3.07 5.99 -8.22
CA GLY A 44 -3.54 5.03 -9.21
C GLY A 44 -4.95 5.31 -9.69
N SER A 45 -5.38 4.63 -10.73
CA SER A 45 -6.73 4.77 -11.28
C SER A 45 -7.81 4.31 -10.32
N MET A 46 -7.52 3.24 -9.56
CA MET A 46 -8.48 2.56 -8.67
C MET A 46 -9.74 2.10 -9.44
N MET A 47 -9.59 1.83 -10.74
CA MET A 47 -10.69 1.39 -11.59
C MET A 47 -11.28 0.07 -11.05
N GLY A 48 -12.59 -0.01 -11.05
CA GLY A 48 -13.34 -1.12 -10.47
C GLY A 48 -13.65 -0.98 -8.98
N LEU A 49 -13.01 -0.02 -8.26
CA LEU A 49 -13.24 0.20 -6.82
C LEU A 49 -14.06 1.46 -6.50
N LEU A 50 -14.37 2.30 -7.49
CA LEU A 50 -14.96 3.62 -7.30
C LEU A 50 -16.48 3.59 -7.57
N ASN A 51 -17.21 2.73 -6.87
CA ASN A 51 -18.64 2.56 -7.05
C ASN A 51 -19.43 3.44 -6.07
N GLU A 52 -20.22 4.37 -6.59
CA GLU A 52 -21.08 5.23 -5.78
C GLU A 52 -22.07 4.41 -4.94
N GLY A 53 -22.23 4.80 -3.67
CA GLY A 53 -23.12 4.16 -2.72
C GLY A 53 -22.54 2.97 -1.97
N GLU A 54 -21.38 2.41 -2.37
CA GLU A 54 -20.66 1.42 -1.60
C GLU A 54 -20.02 2.03 -0.35
N TYR A 55 -19.56 1.19 0.58
CA TYR A 55 -18.96 1.71 1.80
C TYR A 55 -17.52 2.14 1.61
N ALA A 56 -17.17 3.20 2.33
CA ALA A 56 -15.80 3.70 2.46
C ALA A 56 -15.48 3.92 3.94
N TRP A 57 -14.24 3.66 4.33
CA TRP A 57 -13.75 3.97 5.67
C TRP A 57 -12.74 5.09 5.59
N ILE A 58 -12.95 6.10 6.39
CA ILE A 58 -12.05 7.24 6.53
C ILE A 58 -11.49 7.29 7.94
N SER A 59 -10.30 7.85 8.10
CA SER A 59 -9.68 8.18 9.38
C SER A 59 -9.58 9.69 9.56
N GLU A 60 -9.72 10.17 10.79
CA GLU A 60 -9.48 11.57 11.11
C GLU A 60 -8.00 11.79 11.35
N SER A 61 -7.44 12.84 10.74
CA SER A 61 -6.03 13.21 10.94
C SER A 61 -5.81 13.80 12.34
N LYS A 62 -4.75 13.38 13.01
CA LYS A 62 -4.29 14.01 14.26
C LYS A 62 -3.69 15.40 14.04
N ASN A 63 -3.27 15.71 12.82
CA ASN A 63 -2.76 17.04 12.47
C ASN A 63 -3.93 17.96 12.15
N THR A 64 -4.24 18.88 13.06
CA THR A 64 -5.32 19.86 12.97
C THR A 64 -5.10 20.92 11.89
N GLU A 65 -3.84 21.15 11.50
CA GLU A 65 -3.49 22.13 10.46
C GLU A 65 -3.72 21.61 9.03
N ARG A 66 -4.09 20.32 8.87
CA ARG A 66 -4.39 19.77 7.55
C ARG A 66 -5.63 20.38 6.94
N LYS A 67 -5.52 20.82 5.68
CA LYS A 67 -6.65 21.33 4.90
C LYS A 67 -7.79 20.30 4.77
N LEU A 68 -7.46 19.01 4.58
CA LEU A 68 -8.43 17.91 4.57
C LEU A 68 -8.29 17.11 5.87
N LYS A 69 -9.32 17.19 6.67
CA LYS A 69 -9.38 16.59 8.01
C LYS A 69 -9.36 15.06 7.98
N TYR A 70 -9.89 14.47 6.89
CA TYR A 70 -10.06 13.03 6.77
C TYR A 70 -9.15 12.44 5.70
N THR A 71 -8.81 11.15 5.86
CA THR A 71 -8.05 10.35 4.89
C THR A 71 -8.85 9.10 4.55
N LEU A 72 -8.98 8.77 3.26
CA LEU A 72 -9.56 7.52 2.80
C LEU A 72 -8.59 6.36 3.07
N GLU A 73 -9.05 5.36 3.77
CA GLU A 73 -8.27 4.19 4.17
C GLU A 73 -8.66 2.93 3.39
N ILE A 74 -9.96 2.68 3.29
CA ILE A 74 -10.52 1.44 2.73
C ILE A 74 -11.73 1.79 1.86
N LEU A 75 -11.87 1.09 0.74
CA LEU A 75 -13.11 1.01 -0.04
C LEU A 75 -13.69 -0.40 0.06
N GLU A 76 -15.00 -0.51 0.02
CA GLU A 76 -15.68 -1.78 -0.16
C GLU A 76 -16.02 -1.97 -1.64
N HIS A 77 -15.84 -3.18 -2.12
CA HIS A 77 -16.26 -3.61 -3.44
C HIS A 77 -16.77 -5.05 -3.32
N ASP A 78 -18.01 -5.31 -3.76
CA ASP A 78 -18.64 -6.63 -3.65
C ASP A 78 -18.56 -7.24 -2.23
N LYS A 79 -18.76 -6.41 -1.20
CA LYS A 79 -18.66 -6.76 0.24
C LYS A 79 -17.22 -7.05 0.72
N GLU A 80 -16.22 -6.99 -0.12
CA GLU A 80 -14.82 -7.11 0.25
C GLU A 80 -14.21 -5.75 0.53
N LYS A 81 -13.28 -5.70 1.49
CA LYS A 81 -12.60 -4.47 1.88
C LYS A 81 -11.23 -4.39 1.24
N VAL A 82 -10.99 -3.35 0.49
CA VAL A 82 -9.73 -3.08 -0.20
C VAL A 82 -9.02 -1.90 0.45
N GLY A 83 -7.82 -2.11 0.97
CA GLY A 83 -6.96 -1.04 1.51
C GLY A 83 -6.43 -0.16 0.39
N VAL A 84 -6.82 1.12 0.38
CA VAL A 84 -6.45 2.06 -0.69
C VAL A 84 -5.44 3.12 -0.26
N ASN A 85 -5.11 3.21 1.04
CA ASN A 85 -4.09 4.12 1.54
C ASN A 85 -2.68 3.57 1.26
N THR A 86 -2.06 4.02 0.16
CA THR A 86 -0.73 3.56 -0.24
C THR A 86 0.39 3.92 0.74
N HIS A 87 0.19 4.89 1.65
CA HIS A 87 1.17 5.21 2.68
C HIS A 87 1.31 4.11 3.74
N LEU A 88 0.32 3.21 3.86
CA LEU A 88 0.36 2.10 4.81
C LEU A 88 1.01 0.84 4.23
N THR A 89 1.14 0.74 2.91
CA THR A 89 1.63 -0.43 2.20
C THR A 89 2.95 -0.96 2.78
N ASN A 90 3.96 -0.10 2.90
CA ASN A 90 5.27 -0.50 3.41
C ASN A 90 5.25 -0.85 4.91
N ARG A 91 4.35 -0.24 5.70
CA ARG A 91 4.18 -0.61 7.12
C ARG A 91 3.58 -2.01 7.27
N ILE A 92 2.61 -2.36 6.43
CA ILE A 92 1.98 -3.69 6.42
C ILE A 92 3.00 -4.76 6.02
N VAL A 93 3.76 -4.51 4.96
CA VAL A 93 4.77 -5.47 4.49
C VAL A 93 5.91 -5.60 5.51
N GLU A 94 6.37 -4.50 6.12
CA GLU A 94 7.38 -4.55 7.18
C GLU A 94 6.93 -5.43 8.35
N GLU A 95 5.69 -5.25 8.81
CA GLU A 95 5.11 -6.08 9.86
C GLU A 95 5.09 -7.57 9.45
N ALA A 96 4.69 -7.85 8.20
CA ALA A 96 4.66 -9.22 7.69
C ALA A 96 6.08 -9.85 7.63
N LEU A 97 7.09 -9.06 7.25
CA LEU A 97 8.49 -9.50 7.21
C LEU A 97 9.04 -9.77 8.63
N ILE A 98 8.85 -8.83 9.56
CA ILE A 98 9.32 -8.94 10.95
C ILE A 98 8.64 -10.12 11.65
N ASN A 99 7.35 -10.29 11.47
CA ASN A 99 6.57 -11.38 12.07
C ASN A 99 6.64 -12.69 11.27
N LYS A 100 7.51 -12.77 10.24
CA LYS A 100 7.75 -13.98 9.42
C LYS A 100 6.43 -14.55 8.84
N LYS A 101 5.55 -13.68 8.38
CA LYS A 101 4.26 -14.06 7.77
C LYS A 101 4.36 -14.42 6.28
N ILE A 102 5.48 -14.10 5.64
CA ILE A 102 5.76 -14.44 4.24
C ILE A 102 6.71 -15.62 4.26
N LYS A 103 6.18 -16.81 4.00
CA LYS A 103 6.90 -18.09 4.12
C LYS A 103 8.20 -18.14 3.34
N GLU A 104 8.21 -17.61 2.13
CA GLU A 104 9.38 -17.58 1.23
C GLU A 104 10.51 -16.70 1.77
N LEU A 105 10.20 -15.78 2.71
CA LEU A 105 11.12 -14.80 3.27
C LEU A 105 11.43 -15.03 4.76
N GLU A 106 10.85 -16.04 5.39
CA GLU A 106 11.00 -16.30 6.83
C GLU A 106 12.44 -16.58 7.29
N LYS A 107 13.32 -16.97 6.33
CA LYS A 107 14.75 -17.22 6.57
C LYS A 107 15.56 -15.94 6.87
N PHE A 108 15.04 -14.75 6.56
CA PHE A 108 15.72 -13.48 6.82
C PHE A 108 15.36 -12.97 8.22
N ASP A 109 16.39 -12.55 8.98
CA ASP A 109 16.23 -12.14 10.39
C ASP A 109 16.27 -10.62 10.57
N GLN A 110 16.79 -9.90 9.58
CA GLN A 110 16.95 -8.46 9.62
C GLN A 110 16.15 -7.81 8.50
N VAL A 111 15.47 -6.71 8.84
CA VAL A 111 14.69 -5.90 7.90
C VAL A 111 15.16 -4.45 8.01
N LYS A 112 15.58 -3.85 6.90
CA LYS A 112 15.95 -2.43 6.82
C LYS A 112 15.09 -1.77 5.75
N ARG A 113 14.51 -0.60 6.07
CA ARG A 113 13.67 0.18 5.14
C ARG A 113 14.49 1.13 4.30
N GLU A 114 13.94 1.48 3.14
CA GLU A 114 14.39 2.60 2.30
C GLU A 114 15.90 2.54 2.03
N VAL A 115 16.39 1.38 1.57
CA VAL A 115 17.83 1.16 1.40
C VAL A 115 18.29 1.59 0.01
N LYS A 116 19.28 2.48 -0.02
CA LYS A 116 19.92 2.92 -1.26
C LYS A 116 20.64 1.73 -1.91
N PHE A 117 20.32 1.44 -3.16
CA PHE A 117 20.97 0.43 -3.97
C PHE A 117 22.07 1.05 -4.86
N ASN A 118 21.77 2.20 -5.46
CA ASN A 118 22.70 3.04 -6.21
C ASN A 118 22.27 4.52 -6.11
N ASP A 119 22.94 5.42 -6.83
CA ASP A 119 22.68 6.86 -6.73
C ASP A 119 21.25 7.23 -7.17
N ASN A 120 20.63 6.40 -7.99
CA ASN A 120 19.34 6.68 -8.61
C ASN A 120 18.21 5.78 -8.12
N THR A 121 18.51 4.81 -7.23
CA THR A 121 17.52 3.79 -6.84
C THR A 121 17.61 3.48 -5.35
N ARG A 122 16.45 3.48 -4.72
CA ARG A 122 16.24 3.05 -3.35
C ARG A 122 15.12 2.04 -3.38
N PHE A 123 15.36 0.87 -2.80
CA PHE A 123 14.35 -0.16 -2.62
C PHE A 123 13.61 0.01 -1.30
N ASP A 124 12.38 -0.46 -1.24
CA ASP A 124 11.55 -0.38 -0.05
C ASP A 124 12.18 -1.10 1.14
N PHE A 125 12.78 -2.29 0.90
CA PHE A 125 13.48 -3.02 1.95
C PHE A 125 14.76 -3.68 1.44
N LEU A 126 15.70 -3.85 2.38
CA LEU A 126 16.79 -4.83 2.35
C LEU A 126 16.55 -5.79 3.51
N ILE A 127 16.40 -7.07 3.20
CA ILE A 127 16.28 -8.15 4.17
C ILE A 127 17.52 -9.02 4.14
N SER A 128 17.97 -9.50 5.29
CA SER A 128 19.23 -10.26 5.36
C SER A 128 19.22 -11.28 6.50
N ASN A 129 20.09 -12.27 6.33
CA ASN A 129 20.55 -13.18 7.37
C ASN A 129 22.08 -13.27 7.31
N LYS A 130 22.70 -14.23 8.00
CA LYS A 130 24.16 -14.39 8.07
C LYS A 130 24.80 -14.70 6.70
N ASN A 131 24.04 -15.29 5.77
CA ASN A 131 24.59 -15.87 4.53
C ASN A 131 24.19 -15.08 3.28
N GLU A 132 23.07 -14.37 3.31
CA GLU A 132 22.48 -13.78 2.11
C GLU A 132 21.69 -12.49 2.41
N GLN A 133 21.56 -11.70 1.35
CA GLN A 133 20.79 -10.45 1.36
C GLN A 133 19.85 -10.41 0.18
N ALA A 134 18.70 -9.77 0.37
CA ALA A 134 17.71 -9.60 -0.67
C ALA A 134 17.13 -8.19 -0.68
N PHE A 135 17.03 -7.59 -1.84
CA PHE A 135 16.25 -6.37 -2.04
C PHE A 135 14.79 -6.70 -2.30
N VAL A 136 13.91 -5.91 -1.71
CA VAL A 136 12.46 -6.06 -1.83
C VAL A 136 11.86 -4.74 -2.30
N GLU A 137 11.07 -4.82 -3.35
CA GLU A 137 10.21 -3.74 -3.83
C GLU A 137 8.75 -4.14 -3.60
N VAL A 138 7.93 -3.20 -3.13
CA VAL A 138 6.52 -3.44 -2.84
C VAL A 138 5.63 -2.67 -3.81
N LYS A 139 4.56 -3.29 -4.23
CA LYS A 139 3.52 -2.68 -5.06
C LYS A 139 2.17 -2.88 -4.41
N ASN A 140 1.45 -1.77 -4.19
CA ASN A 140 0.06 -1.82 -3.76
C ASN A 140 -0.83 -2.08 -4.97
N VAL A 141 -1.74 -3.04 -4.88
CA VAL A 141 -2.64 -3.44 -5.96
C VAL A 141 -4.04 -2.94 -5.63
N THR A 142 -4.53 -2.00 -6.44
CA THR A 142 -5.86 -1.38 -6.26
C THR A 142 -6.61 -1.25 -7.59
N LEU A 143 -6.31 -2.11 -8.56
CA LEU A 143 -7.04 -2.22 -9.83
C LEU A 143 -7.81 -3.53 -9.82
N LYS A 144 -9.11 -3.47 -10.11
CA LYS A 144 -9.99 -4.63 -10.21
C LYS A 144 -11.01 -4.38 -11.32
N ARG A 145 -10.74 -4.83 -12.54
CA ARG A 145 -11.66 -4.73 -13.69
C ARG A 145 -12.51 -5.98 -13.86
N GLU A 146 -12.02 -7.12 -13.38
CA GLU A 146 -12.68 -8.41 -13.42
C GLU A 146 -12.91 -8.95 -12.01
N ILE A 147 -13.95 -9.78 -11.85
CA ILE A 147 -14.45 -10.20 -10.53
C ILE A 147 -13.38 -10.94 -9.70
N ASP A 148 -12.62 -11.83 -10.32
CA ASP A 148 -11.73 -12.75 -9.61
C ASP A 148 -10.26 -12.34 -9.63
N TYR A 149 -9.92 -11.15 -10.18
CA TYR A 149 -8.53 -10.75 -10.37
C TYR A 149 -8.22 -9.39 -9.74
N ALA A 150 -7.18 -9.37 -8.94
CA ALA A 150 -6.47 -8.14 -8.59
C ALA A 150 -5.42 -7.89 -9.67
N GLU A 151 -5.35 -6.67 -10.21
CA GLU A 151 -4.55 -6.35 -11.37
C GLU A 151 -3.50 -5.30 -11.07
N PHE A 152 -2.34 -5.44 -11.71
CA PHE A 152 -1.24 -4.49 -11.67
C PHE A 152 -0.48 -4.51 -13.02
N PRO A 153 -0.01 -3.36 -13.54
CA PRO A 153 -0.11 -2.01 -12.98
C PRO A 153 -1.40 -1.29 -13.39
N ASP A 154 -1.82 -0.29 -12.62
CA ASP A 154 -2.92 0.61 -12.98
C ASP A 154 -2.65 1.37 -14.29
N ALA A 155 -1.39 1.69 -14.54
CA ALA A 155 -0.87 2.23 -15.78
C ALA A 155 0.64 1.97 -15.89
N PRO A 156 1.19 1.79 -17.10
CA PRO A 156 2.62 1.73 -17.31
C PRO A 156 3.29 3.02 -16.82
N THR A 157 4.33 2.90 -16.00
CA THR A 157 5.11 4.06 -15.55
C THR A 157 6.60 3.82 -15.75
N THR A 158 7.33 4.86 -16.16
CA THR A 158 8.79 4.83 -16.28
C THR A 158 9.45 4.45 -14.95
N ARG A 159 8.90 4.94 -13.83
CA ARG A 159 9.39 4.58 -12.50
C ARG A 159 9.19 3.10 -12.20
N GLY A 160 8.04 2.51 -12.54
CA GLY A 160 7.75 1.09 -12.35
C GLY A 160 8.71 0.21 -13.16
N GLN A 161 8.91 0.53 -14.43
CA GLN A 161 9.86 -0.16 -15.30
C GLN A 161 11.29 -0.08 -14.74
N LYS A 162 11.74 1.11 -14.32
CA LYS A 162 13.05 1.31 -13.70
C LYS A 162 13.25 0.40 -12.48
N HIS A 163 12.28 0.34 -11.56
CA HIS A 163 12.39 -0.50 -10.36
C HIS A 163 12.55 -1.98 -10.72
N LEU A 164 11.84 -2.47 -11.75
CA LEU A 164 12.00 -3.86 -12.22
C LEU A 164 13.40 -4.12 -12.79
N LEU A 165 13.91 -3.21 -13.61
CA LEU A 165 15.27 -3.32 -14.18
C LEU A 165 16.33 -3.30 -13.07
N GLU A 166 16.14 -2.48 -12.04
CA GLU A 166 17.07 -2.43 -10.92
C GLU A 166 17.00 -3.68 -10.02
N LEU A 167 15.84 -4.33 -9.89
CA LEU A 167 15.75 -5.65 -9.26
C LEU A 167 16.53 -6.71 -10.05
N ILE A 168 16.50 -6.67 -11.39
CA ILE A 168 17.31 -7.53 -12.24
C ILE A 168 18.80 -7.26 -12.01
N ASN A 169 19.21 -5.99 -12.01
CA ASN A 169 20.57 -5.56 -11.73
C ASN A 169 21.04 -6.01 -10.32
N ALA A 170 20.17 -5.99 -9.32
CA ALA A 170 20.49 -6.53 -7.99
C ALA A 170 20.81 -8.04 -8.04
N LYS A 171 20.05 -8.82 -8.82
CA LYS A 171 20.33 -10.25 -9.03
C LYS A 171 21.67 -10.49 -9.73
N GLU A 172 22.03 -9.69 -10.72
CA GLU A 172 23.32 -9.75 -11.41
C GLU A 172 24.48 -9.48 -10.43
N LYS A 173 24.27 -8.64 -9.42
CA LYS A 173 25.22 -8.36 -8.33
C LYS A 173 25.16 -9.40 -7.19
N LYS A 174 24.54 -10.56 -7.42
CA LYS A 174 24.43 -11.69 -6.48
C LYS A 174 23.56 -11.44 -5.24
N TYR A 175 22.76 -10.41 -5.22
CA TYR A 175 21.69 -10.28 -4.25
C TYR A 175 20.49 -11.12 -4.68
N GLN A 176 19.66 -11.53 -3.73
CA GLN A 176 18.30 -11.94 -4.05
C GLN A 176 17.43 -10.70 -4.29
N ALA A 177 16.36 -10.83 -5.06
CA ALA A 177 15.47 -9.75 -5.37
C ALA A 177 14.01 -10.24 -5.41
N TYR A 178 13.14 -9.53 -4.72
CA TYR A 178 11.73 -9.87 -4.61
C TYR A 178 10.85 -8.67 -4.96
N LEU A 179 9.77 -8.96 -5.66
CA LEU A 179 8.67 -8.03 -5.90
C LEU A 179 7.46 -8.55 -5.14
N ILE A 180 6.96 -7.77 -4.19
CA ILE A 180 5.79 -8.12 -3.38
C ILE A 180 4.59 -7.30 -3.86
N PHE A 181 3.52 -7.99 -4.22
CA PHE A 181 2.23 -7.38 -4.47
C PHE A 181 1.37 -7.49 -3.21
N LEU A 182 1.00 -6.35 -2.64
CA LEU A 182 0.02 -6.26 -1.56
C LEU A 182 -1.36 -6.08 -2.18
N ILE A 183 -2.20 -7.07 -1.97
CA ILE A 183 -3.57 -7.15 -2.47
C ILE A 183 -4.54 -6.96 -1.32
#